data_5cf138f12b3591d409647b3d40532da6
#
_entry.id   5cf138f12b3591d409647b3d40532da6
#
_cell.length_a   1.000
_cell.length_b   1.000
_cell.length_c   1.000
_cell.angle_alpha   90.00
_cell.angle_beta   90.00
_cell.angle_gamma   90.00
#
_symmetry.space_group_name_H-M   'P 1'
#
loop_
_entity.id
_entity.type
_entity.pdbx_description
1 polymer ?
#
loop_
_entity_poly.entity_id
_entity_poly.type
_entity_poly.pdbx_seq_one_letter_code
_entity_poly.pdbx_strand_id
1 'polypeptide(L)'
;MSINTYLEELSSKLVIKDDEKAKITTSVTSIKSKLKDYFGSEIIDIVVFGSYTRGTILPRKADEESDIDVMVVFEYNSNQYKPQTYLNRLKQFAIEYYSRSEIHQDSPTIVLELQHIKFELVPAYIPFPYSNGVYNIPNGPNQWIITKPNDFNNTLIECNKFNNSMIKPTIRLIKRWNVIYNGRNMQSYQIEKKIAESMYYARISCSNYTDYAKEAFTKIRDILNYDEITEAINTINQAIQDENDGLRATALSEIQEVFKDI
;
A
#
# COMPACT_ATOMS: atom_id res chain seq x y z
N MET A 1 -26.03 12.98 -10.13
CA MET A 1 -25.19 11.81 -9.87
C MET A 1 -25.57 11.27 -8.49
N SER A 2 -25.64 9.97 -8.28
CA SER A 2 -25.81 9.39 -6.94
C SER A 2 -24.47 9.34 -6.19
N ILE A 3 -24.53 9.27 -4.84
CA ILE A 3 -23.30 9.10 -4.03
C ILE A 3 -22.56 7.81 -4.40
N ASN A 4 -23.30 6.72 -4.68
CA ASN A 4 -22.68 5.47 -5.11
C ASN A 4 -21.97 5.60 -6.47
N THR A 5 -22.59 6.25 -7.46
CA THR A 5 -21.98 6.48 -8.78
C THR A 5 -20.70 7.32 -8.64
N TYR A 6 -20.71 8.33 -7.78
CA TYR A 6 -19.53 9.14 -7.48
C TYR A 6 -18.38 8.30 -6.93
N LEU A 7 -18.66 7.44 -5.92
CA LEU A 7 -17.63 6.57 -5.34
C LEU A 7 -17.11 5.52 -6.32
N GLU A 8 -17.96 4.99 -7.19
CA GLU A 8 -17.56 4.09 -8.27
C GLU A 8 -16.58 4.76 -9.24
N GLU A 9 -16.92 5.97 -9.72
CA GLU A 9 -16.05 6.75 -10.60
C GLU A 9 -14.72 7.10 -9.91
N LEU A 10 -14.77 7.56 -8.65
CA LEU A 10 -13.57 7.86 -7.89
C LEU A 10 -12.71 6.61 -7.70
N SER A 11 -13.30 5.47 -7.33
CA SER A 11 -12.57 4.21 -7.15
C SER A 11 -11.83 3.77 -8.42
N SER A 12 -12.41 4.05 -9.58
CA SER A 12 -11.82 3.79 -10.89
C SER A 12 -10.65 4.72 -11.20
N LYS A 13 -10.72 5.98 -10.78
CA LYS A 13 -9.62 6.95 -10.88
C LYS A 13 -8.45 6.60 -9.95
N LEU A 14 -8.70 5.87 -8.85
CA LEU A 14 -7.70 5.41 -7.89
C LEU A 14 -6.94 4.14 -8.32
N VAL A 15 -7.13 3.68 -9.54
CA VAL A 15 -6.36 2.58 -10.14
C VAL A 15 -5.20 3.15 -10.95
N ILE A 16 -4.00 2.56 -10.81
CA ILE A 16 -2.87 2.88 -11.69
C ILE A 16 -3.24 2.56 -13.13
N LYS A 17 -3.11 3.55 -14.00
CA LYS A 17 -3.40 3.41 -15.44
C LYS A 17 -2.30 2.63 -16.17
N ASP A 18 -2.61 2.12 -17.34
CA ASP A 18 -1.71 1.24 -18.10
C ASP A 18 -0.39 1.92 -18.48
N ASP A 19 -0.40 3.23 -18.80
CA ASP A 19 0.80 4.00 -19.09
C ASP A 19 1.72 4.16 -17.87
N GLU A 20 1.15 4.45 -16.69
CA GLU A 20 1.87 4.52 -15.42
C GLU A 20 2.41 3.13 -15.03
N LYS A 21 1.58 2.10 -15.18
CA LYS A 21 1.96 0.71 -14.91
C LYS A 21 3.12 0.25 -15.81
N ALA A 22 3.10 0.61 -17.09
CA ALA A 22 4.18 0.30 -18.02
C ALA A 22 5.51 0.97 -17.60
N LYS A 23 5.49 2.24 -17.18
CA LYS A 23 6.66 2.95 -16.66
C LYS A 23 7.20 2.29 -15.39
N ILE A 24 6.33 1.94 -14.45
CA ILE A 24 6.71 1.23 -13.21
C ILE A 24 7.36 -0.11 -13.56
N THR A 25 6.74 -0.91 -14.44
CA THR A 25 7.26 -2.22 -14.87
C THR A 25 8.66 -2.09 -15.49
N THR A 26 8.88 -1.09 -16.34
CA THR A 26 10.19 -0.80 -16.92
C THR A 26 11.22 -0.47 -15.84
N SER A 27 10.86 0.37 -14.88
CA SER A 27 11.75 0.75 -13.77
C SER A 27 12.05 -0.42 -12.85
N VAL A 28 11.06 -1.25 -12.52
CA VAL A 28 11.24 -2.49 -11.74
C VAL A 28 12.23 -3.44 -12.44
N THR A 29 12.06 -3.63 -13.75
CA THR A 29 12.96 -4.49 -14.54
C THR A 29 14.38 -3.93 -14.55
N SER A 30 14.53 -2.62 -14.77
CA SER A 30 15.83 -1.95 -14.75
C SER A 30 16.53 -2.04 -13.39
N ILE A 31 15.82 -1.78 -12.28
CA ILE A 31 16.37 -1.88 -10.93
C ILE A 31 16.82 -3.32 -10.62
N LYS A 32 16.01 -4.32 -10.98
CA LYS A 32 16.36 -5.73 -10.79
C LYS A 32 17.63 -6.13 -11.55
N SER A 33 17.77 -5.67 -12.80
CA SER A 33 18.99 -5.95 -13.57
C SER A 33 20.22 -5.30 -12.93
N LYS A 34 20.13 -4.01 -12.63
CA LYS A 34 21.24 -3.26 -12.02
C LYS A 34 21.65 -3.80 -10.64
N LEU A 35 20.70 -4.26 -9.81
CA LEU A 35 21.00 -4.92 -8.55
C LEU A 35 21.76 -6.22 -8.76
N LYS A 36 21.38 -7.02 -9.75
CA LYS A 36 22.11 -8.26 -10.11
C LYS A 36 23.51 -7.96 -10.64
N ASP A 37 23.65 -6.93 -11.47
CA ASP A 37 24.95 -6.53 -12.02
C ASP A 37 25.89 -6.03 -10.92
N TYR A 38 25.36 -5.28 -9.94
CA TYR A 38 26.15 -4.69 -8.86
C TYR A 38 26.55 -5.71 -7.77
N PHE A 39 25.62 -6.54 -7.32
CA PHE A 39 25.86 -7.48 -6.21
C PHE A 39 26.27 -8.87 -6.66
N GLY A 40 26.04 -9.26 -7.91
CA GLY A 40 26.38 -10.57 -8.45
C GLY A 40 25.80 -11.72 -7.62
N SER A 41 26.66 -12.65 -7.20
CA SER A 41 26.29 -13.83 -6.42
C SER A 41 25.97 -13.54 -4.94
N GLU A 42 26.17 -12.32 -4.47
CA GLU A 42 25.86 -11.97 -3.07
C GLU A 42 24.37 -11.88 -2.79
N ILE A 43 23.54 -11.73 -3.82
CA ILE A 43 22.09 -11.73 -3.71
C ILE A 43 21.51 -13.00 -4.35
N ILE A 44 20.55 -13.62 -3.66
CA ILE A 44 19.89 -14.85 -4.10
C ILE A 44 18.52 -14.57 -4.72
N ASP A 45 17.87 -13.45 -4.36
CA ASP A 45 16.56 -13.09 -4.91
C ASP A 45 16.32 -11.56 -4.84
N ILE A 46 15.40 -11.08 -5.66
CA ILE A 46 14.88 -9.72 -5.65
C ILE A 46 13.35 -9.77 -5.74
N VAL A 47 12.69 -9.56 -4.61
CA VAL A 47 11.25 -9.71 -4.45
C VAL A 47 10.56 -8.36 -4.48
N VAL A 48 9.66 -8.15 -5.44
CA VAL A 48 8.71 -7.02 -5.39
C VAL A 48 7.52 -7.46 -4.54
N PHE A 49 7.13 -6.64 -3.59
CA PHE A 49 6.03 -6.94 -2.67
C PHE A 49 5.18 -5.69 -2.39
N GLY A 50 4.42 -5.66 -1.32
CA GLY A 50 3.69 -4.47 -0.90
C GLY A 50 2.42 -4.18 -1.70
N SER A 51 1.96 -2.94 -1.61
CA SER A 51 0.67 -2.50 -2.15
C SER A 51 0.56 -2.61 -3.67
N TYR A 52 1.69 -2.47 -4.39
CA TYR A 52 1.74 -2.63 -5.84
C TYR A 52 1.36 -4.05 -6.28
N THR A 53 1.97 -5.06 -5.67
CA THR A 53 1.68 -6.47 -6.02
C THR A 53 0.28 -6.91 -5.60
N ARG A 54 -0.26 -6.29 -4.55
CA ARG A 54 -1.63 -6.54 -4.09
C ARG A 54 -2.69 -5.81 -4.93
N GLY A 55 -2.30 -4.84 -5.77
CA GLY A 55 -3.21 -4.01 -6.56
C GLY A 55 -4.01 -3.02 -5.72
N THR A 56 -3.45 -2.58 -4.60
CA THR A 56 -4.02 -1.60 -3.66
C THR A 56 -3.21 -0.31 -3.56
N ILE A 57 -2.14 -0.19 -4.33
CA ILE A 57 -1.36 1.04 -4.47
C ILE A 57 -2.23 2.15 -5.10
N LEU A 58 -2.02 3.39 -4.67
CA LEU A 58 -2.65 4.56 -5.28
C LEU A 58 -1.76 5.11 -6.40
N PRO A 59 -2.34 5.72 -7.47
CA PRO A 59 -1.54 6.49 -8.44
C PRO A 59 -0.86 7.68 -7.76
N ARG A 60 0.32 8.09 -8.24
CA ARG A 60 1.08 9.23 -7.66
C ARG A 60 0.28 10.53 -7.56
N LYS A 61 -0.64 10.79 -8.48
CA LYS A 61 -1.53 11.97 -8.40
C LYS A 61 -2.54 11.89 -7.24
N ALA A 62 -2.82 10.68 -6.73
CA ALA A 62 -3.70 10.47 -5.58
C ALA A 62 -2.92 10.37 -4.27
N ASP A 63 -1.68 9.88 -4.33
CA ASP A 63 -0.75 9.84 -3.21
C ASP A 63 0.68 9.98 -3.74
N GLU A 64 1.29 11.15 -3.53
CA GLU A 64 2.67 11.45 -3.96
C GLU A 64 3.72 10.54 -3.31
N GLU A 65 3.39 9.95 -2.14
CA GLU A 65 4.23 9.02 -1.42
C GLU A 65 4.07 7.55 -1.86
N SER A 66 3.24 7.29 -2.87
CA SER A 66 3.10 5.93 -3.40
C SER A 66 4.44 5.37 -3.88
N ASP A 67 4.75 4.15 -3.44
CA ASP A 67 6.04 3.49 -3.58
C ASP A 67 5.94 2.08 -4.16
N ILE A 68 7.09 1.56 -4.56
CA ILE A 68 7.28 0.16 -4.94
C ILE A 68 8.28 -0.47 -3.96
N ASP A 69 7.79 -1.39 -3.17
CA ASP A 69 8.60 -2.15 -2.23
C ASP A 69 9.43 -3.21 -2.94
N VAL A 70 10.75 -3.17 -2.77
CA VAL A 70 11.69 -4.13 -3.35
C VAL A 70 12.59 -4.69 -2.27
N MET A 71 12.44 -5.97 -1.99
CA MET A 71 13.31 -6.70 -1.08
C MET A 71 14.51 -7.26 -1.85
N VAL A 72 15.72 -6.90 -1.41
CA VAL A 72 16.98 -7.42 -1.94
C VAL A 72 17.48 -8.50 -0.99
N VAL A 73 17.35 -9.74 -1.40
CA VAL A 73 17.64 -10.91 -0.55
C VAL A 73 19.09 -11.33 -0.71
N PHE A 74 19.89 -11.05 0.30
CA PHE A 74 21.30 -11.44 0.37
C PHE A 74 21.45 -12.88 0.78
N GLU A 75 22.53 -13.53 0.32
CA GLU A 75 22.89 -14.86 0.76
C GLU A 75 23.21 -14.86 2.26
N TYR A 76 22.63 -15.82 2.98
CA TYR A 76 22.94 -16.01 4.40
C TYR A 76 24.32 -16.64 4.57
N ASN A 77 25.16 -16.03 5.38
CA ASN A 77 26.40 -16.65 5.83
C ASN A 77 26.54 -16.54 7.36
N SER A 78 27.41 -17.36 7.94
CA SER A 78 27.62 -17.42 9.39
C SER A 78 28.15 -16.11 9.99
N ASN A 79 28.73 -15.24 9.16
CA ASN A 79 29.26 -13.92 9.55
C ASN A 79 28.31 -12.81 9.08
N GLN A 80 27.01 -12.95 9.30
CA GLN A 80 26.02 -11.99 8.89
C GLN A 80 26.35 -10.58 9.40
N TYR A 81 26.43 -9.63 8.49
CA TYR A 81 26.66 -8.21 8.85
C TYR A 81 25.45 -7.63 9.57
N LYS A 82 25.70 -6.52 10.29
CA LYS A 82 24.62 -5.72 10.87
C LYS A 82 23.70 -5.13 9.77
N PRO A 83 22.42 -4.90 10.07
CA PRO A 83 21.48 -4.28 9.13
C PRO A 83 22.02 -3.02 8.47
N GLN A 84 22.64 -2.11 9.24
CA GLN A 84 23.17 -0.87 8.71
C GLN A 84 24.23 -1.07 7.61
N THR A 85 25.01 -2.14 7.67
CA THR A 85 25.99 -2.46 6.62
C THR A 85 25.30 -2.74 5.29
N TYR A 86 24.21 -3.49 5.31
CA TYR A 86 23.44 -3.77 4.09
C TYR A 86 22.70 -2.54 3.58
N LEU A 87 22.13 -1.71 4.48
CA LEU A 87 21.53 -0.43 4.11
C LEU A 87 22.56 0.50 3.44
N ASN A 88 23.76 0.60 4.00
CA ASN A 88 24.84 1.39 3.39
C ASN A 88 25.22 0.85 2.00
N ARG A 89 25.27 -0.45 1.80
CA ARG A 89 25.56 -1.09 0.49
C ARG A 89 24.48 -0.79 -0.53
N LEU A 90 23.18 -0.90 -0.16
CA LEU A 90 22.07 -0.50 -1.02
C LEU A 90 22.09 0.99 -1.35
N LYS A 91 22.49 1.83 -0.38
CA LYS A 91 22.65 3.27 -0.62
C LYS A 91 23.77 3.55 -1.62
N GLN A 92 24.91 2.85 -1.52
CA GLN A 92 26.01 2.99 -2.49
C GLN A 92 25.59 2.55 -3.89
N PHE A 93 24.90 1.41 -4.01
CA PHE A 93 24.28 0.99 -5.27
C PHE A 93 23.39 2.09 -5.86
N ALA A 94 22.50 2.66 -5.06
CA ALA A 94 21.58 3.70 -5.53
C ALA A 94 22.36 4.96 -5.98
N ILE A 95 23.36 5.40 -5.25
CA ILE A 95 24.22 6.55 -5.62
C ILE A 95 24.95 6.29 -6.95
N GLU A 96 25.48 5.08 -7.15
CA GLU A 96 26.23 4.75 -8.36
C GLU A 96 25.34 4.69 -9.62
N TYR A 97 24.19 4.03 -9.52
CA TYR A 97 23.33 3.81 -10.70
C TYR A 97 22.27 4.89 -10.92
N TYR A 98 22.00 5.73 -9.93
CA TYR A 98 20.94 6.75 -9.94
C TYR A 98 21.42 8.11 -9.37
N SER A 99 22.62 8.53 -9.72
CA SER A 99 23.29 9.74 -9.19
C SER A 99 22.51 11.05 -9.33
N ARG A 100 21.48 11.09 -10.17
CA ARG A 100 20.62 12.27 -10.41
C ARG A 100 19.30 12.20 -9.65
N SER A 101 19.05 11.13 -8.91
CA SER A 101 17.84 10.90 -8.12
C SER A 101 18.07 11.31 -6.66
N GLU A 102 17.02 11.67 -5.99
CA GLU A 102 17.08 11.81 -4.54
C GLU A 102 17.19 10.43 -3.88
N ILE A 103 18.15 10.28 -2.97
CA ILE A 103 18.44 9.02 -2.30
C ILE A 103 18.67 9.31 -0.82
N HIS A 104 17.83 8.73 0.02
CA HIS A 104 17.98 8.82 1.47
C HIS A 104 17.66 7.49 2.15
N GLN A 105 18.00 7.38 3.42
CA GLN A 105 17.62 6.24 4.24
C GLN A 105 16.38 6.60 5.04
N ASP A 106 15.37 5.77 4.91
CA ASP A 106 14.19 5.73 5.78
C ASP A 106 14.04 4.29 6.29
N SER A 107 14.59 4.05 7.49
CA SER A 107 14.68 2.68 8.03
C SER A 107 13.30 2.01 8.12
N PRO A 108 13.17 0.79 7.59
CA PRO A 108 14.23 -0.20 7.25
C PRO A 108 14.69 -0.17 5.78
N THR A 109 14.47 0.89 5.02
CA THR A 109 14.69 0.96 3.58
C THR A 109 15.74 2.01 3.17
N ILE A 110 16.20 1.89 1.94
CA ILE A 110 16.80 2.99 1.17
C ILE A 110 15.76 3.45 0.16
N VAL A 111 15.39 4.70 0.25
CA VAL A 111 14.45 5.35 -0.66
C VAL A 111 15.20 5.85 -1.89
N LEU A 112 14.67 5.55 -3.06
CA LEU A 112 15.12 6.01 -4.37
C LEU A 112 13.95 6.70 -5.08
N GLU A 113 13.99 8.04 -5.16
CA GLU A 113 12.99 8.83 -5.86
C GLU A 113 13.26 8.86 -7.36
N LEU A 114 12.37 8.30 -8.17
CA LEU A 114 12.32 8.53 -9.60
C LEU A 114 11.18 9.50 -9.93
N GLN A 115 11.25 10.17 -11.10
CA GLN A 115 10.26 11.19 -11.47
C GLN A 115 8.81 10.72 -11.43
N HIS A 116 8.55 9.44 -11.70
CA HIS A 116 7.20 8.88 -11.82
C HIS A 116 6.81 7.93 -10.69
N ILE A 117 7.77 7.46 -9.87
CA ILE A 117 7.51 6.57 -8.74
C ILE A 117 8.70 6.53 -7.76
N LYS A 118 8.43 6.28 -6.50
CA LYS A 118 9.40 6.03 -5.44
C LYS A 118 9.65 4.53 -5.32
N PHE A 119 10.89 4.14 -5.07
CA PHE A 119 11.25 2.77 -4.70
C PHE A 119 11.78 2.73 -3.28
N GLU A 120 11.34 1.75 -2.51
CA GLU A 120 11.86 1.43 -1.20
C GLU A 120 12.63 0.10 -1.27
N LEU A 121 13.96 0.19 -1.17
CA LEU A 121 14.85 -0.97 -1.23
C LEU A 121 15.13 -1.45 0.19
N VAL A 122 14.62 -2.63 0.56
CA VAL A 122 14.86 -3.23 1.88
C VAL A 122 15.85 -4.38 1.76
N PRO A 123 16.97 -4.38 2.49
CA PRO A 123 17.86 -5.54 2.52
C PRO A 123 17.24 -6.66 3.36
N ALA A 124 17.39 -7.88 2.92
CA ALA A 124 16.88 -9.05 3.62
C ALA A 124 17.80 -10.25 3.49
N TYR A 125 17.58 -11.25 4.31
CA TYR A 125 18.10 -12.60 4.12
C TYR A 125 17.09 -13.64 4.62
N ILE A 126 17.20 -14.89 4.15
CA ILE A 126 16.33 -15.99 4.60
C ILE A 126 16.98 -16.62 5.83
N PRO A 127 16.35 -16.55 7.03
CA PRO A 127 16.92 -17.13 8.25
C PRO A 127 16.81 -18.65 8.22
N PHE A 128 17.87 -19.34 8.65
CA PHE A 128 17.82 -20.79 8.87
C PHE A 128 16.97 -21.13 10.12
N PRO A 129 16.13 -22.15 10.11
CA PRO A 129 15.91 -23.17 9.07
C PRO A 129 14.75 -22.84 8.09
N TYR A 130 14.35 -21.59 7.97
CA TYR A 130 13.22 -21.19 7.13
C TYR A 130 13.55 -21.28 5.63
N SER A 131 12.49 -21.30 4.83
CA SER A 131 12.54 -21.28 3.37
C SER A 131 12.00 -19.96 2.83
N ASN A 132 11.90 -19.82 1.51
CA ASN A 132 11.34 -18.66 0.84
C ASN A 132 9.98 -18.25 1.41
N GLY A 133 9.76 -16.92 1.51
CA GLY A 133 8.56 -16.33 2.09
C GLY A 133 8.70 -15.87 3.55
N VAL A 134 9.77 -16.30 4.23
CA VAL A 134 10.15 -15.83 5.57
C VAL A 134 11.49 -15.14 5.48
N TYR A 135 11.58 -13.91 5.90
CA TYR A 135 12.78 -13.08 5.76
C TYR A 135 13.11 -12.38 7.07
N ASN A 136 14.38 -12.09 7.27
CA ASN A 136 14.84 -11.11 8.22
C ASN A 136 15.07 -9.79 7.48
N ILE A 137 14.53 -8.69 8.04
CA ILE A 137 14.73 -7.31 7.56
C ILE A 137 15.29 -6.46 8.70
N PRO A 138 15.87 -5.28 8.44
CA PRO A 138 16.35 -4.37 9.48
C PRO A 138 15.26 -4.00 10.49
N ASN A 139 15.63 -4.02 11.77
CA ASN A 139 14.90 -3.40 12.87
C ASN A 139 15.84 -2.45 13.58
N GLY A 140 16.04 -1.28 12.98
CA GLY A 140 17.09 -0.35 13.36
C GLY A 140 18.47 -0.77 12.85
N PRO A 141 19.54 -0.11 13.31
CA PRO A 141 20.88 -0.29 12.73
C PRO A 141 21.57 -1.60 13.10
N ASN A 142 21.15 -2.25 14.17
CA ASN A 142 21.86 -3.37 14.78
C ASN A 142 21.06 -4.68 14.89
N GLN A 143 19.76 -4.65 14.66
CA GLN A 143 18.88 -5.80 14.88
C GLN A 143 18.12 -6.18 13.62
N TRP A 144 17.79 -7.46 13.52
CA TRP A 144 16.95 -8.03 12.49
C TRP A 144 15.61 -8.46 13.07
N ILE A 145 14.55 -8.36 12.28
CA ILE A 145 13.23 -8.85 12.63
C ILE A 145 12.69 -9.76 11.55
N ILE A 146 12.02 -10.84 11.95
CA ILE A 146 11.36 -11.76 11.02
C ILE A 146 10.12 -11.08 10.43
N THR A 147 9.96 -11.19 9.12
CA THR A 147 8.79 -10.74 8.38
C THR A 147 8.33 -11.78 7.36
N LYS A 148 7.03 -11.68 7.02
CA LYS A 148 6.39 -12.42 5.93
C LYS A 148 5.61 -11.42 5.09
N PRO A 149 6.23 -10.75 4.11
CA PRO A 149 5.64 -9.60 3.40
C PRO A 149 4.36 -9.93 2.64
N ASN A 150 4.11 -11.21 2.39
CA ASN A 150 2.94 -11.70 1.66
C ASN A 150 1.98 -12.53 2.54
N ASP A 151 2.05 -12.39 3.88
CA ASP A 151 1.33 -13.22 4.83
C ASP A 151 -0.20 -13.16 4.69
N PHE A 152 -0.75 -12.02 4.26
CA PHE A 152 -2.18 -11.84 4.07
C PHE A 152 -2.64 -11.75 2.60
N ASN A 153 -1.74 -11.92 1.63
CA ASN A 153 -2.09 -11.79 0.21
C ASN A 153 -3.23 -12.74 -0.21
N ASN A 154 -3.18 -13.99 0.25
CA ASN A 154 -4.24 -14.96 -0.02
C ASN A 154 -5.56 -14.55 0.63
N THR A 155 -5.52 -14.09 1.88
CA THR A 155 -6.71 -13.57 2.59
C THR A 155 -7.34 -12.42 1.82
N LEU A 156 -6.54 -11.46 1.33
CA LEU A 156 -7.04 -10.35 0.52
C LEU A 156 -7.63 -10.84 -0.81
N ILE A 157 -6.98 -11.78 -1.50
CA ILE A 157 -7.44 -12.32 -2.78
C ILE A 157 -8.81 -13.01 -2.59
N GLU A 158 -8.92 -13.88 -1.59
CA GLU A 158 -10.15 -14.62 -1.30
C GLU A 158 -11.26 -13.68 -0.83
N CYS A 159 -10.96 -12.77 0.08
CA CYS A 159 -11.89 -11.75 0.55
C CYS A 159 -12.43 -10.89 -0.61
N ASN A 160 -11.54 -10.41 -1.48
CA ASN A 160 -11.93 -9.61 -2.65
C ASN A 160 -12.80 -10.41 -3.64
N LYS A 161 -12.42 -11.66 -3.92
CA LYS A 161 -13.21 -12.55 -4.80
C LYS A 161 -14.59 -12.83 -4.20
N PHE A 162 -14.67 -13.15 -2.93
CA PHE A 162 -15.95 -13.42 -2.24
C PHE A 162 -16.87 -12.19 -2.24
N ASN A 163 -16.33 -10.99 -2.20
CA ASN A 163 -17.04 -9.71 -2.18
C ASN A 163 -17.18 -9.09 -3.60
N ASN A 164 -17.26 -9.88 -4.67
CA ASN A 164 -17.47 -9.41 -6.05
C ASN A 164 -16.44 -8.33 -6.46
N SER A 165 -15.21 -8.45 -6.03
CA SER A 165 -14.10 -7.51 -6.29
C SER A 165 -14.27 -6.11 -5.67
N MET A 166 -15.13 -5.94 -4.67
CA MET A 166 -15.37 -4.66 -4.00
C MET A 166 -14.32 -4.28 -2.95
N ILE A 167 -13.55 -5.25 -2.42
CA ILE A 167 -12.62 -4.98 -1.31
C ILE A 167 -11.42 -4.12 -1.73
N LYS A 168 -10.77 -4.42 -2.86
CA LYS A 168 -9.63 -3.61 -3.33
C LYS A 168 -10.01 -2.17 -3.68
N PRO A 169 -11.11 -1.89 -4.39
CA PRO A 169 -11.64 -0.53 -4.54
C PRO A 169 -11.87 0.17 -3.20
N THR A 170 -12.51 -0.50 -2.25
CA THR A 170 -12.77 0.03 -0.90
C THR A 170 -11.46 0.40 -0.19
N ILE A 171 -10.47 -0.49 -0.19
CA ILE A 171 -9.14 -0.22 0.38
C ILE A 171 -8.53 1.06 -0.23
N ARG A 172 -8.59 1.24 -1.55
CA ARG A 172 -8.05 2.44 -2.20
C ARG A 172 -8.79 3.72 -1.79
N LEU A 173 -10.12 3.67 -1.66
CA LEU A 173 -10.92 4.79 -1.14
C LEU A 173 -10.50 5.17 0.29
N ILE A 174 -10.37 4.19 1.19
CA ILE A 174 -9.94 4.45 2.57
C ILE A 174 -8.49 4.95 2.64
N LYS A 175 -7.58 4.40 1.84
CA LYS A 175 -6.20 4.90 1.76
C LYS A 175 -6.16 6.35 1.27
N ARG A 176 -6.96 6.71 0.26
CA ARG A 176 -7.07 8.09 -0.23
C ARG A 176 -7.60 9.04 0.86
N TRP A 177 -8.65 8.64 1.59
CA TRP A 177 -9.13 9.38 2.73
C TRP A 177 -8.03 9.58 3.80
N ASN A 178 -7.28 8.53 4.14
CA ASN A 178 -6.17 8.60 5.09
C ASN A 178 -5.08 9.59 4.65
N VAL A 179 -4.80 9.69 3.36
CA VAL A 179 -3.84 10.65 2.80
C VAL A 179 -4.33 12.08 2.99
N ILE A 180 -5.60 12.36 2.70
CA ILE A 180 -6.12 13.73 2.63
C ILE A 180 -6.55 14.27 3.99
N TYR A 181 -7.28 13.46 4.75
CA TYR A 181 -7.97 13.94 5.95
C TYR A 181 -7.34 13.45 7.25
N ASN A 182 -6.59 12.36 7.21
CA ASN A 182 -5.94 11.79 8.38
C ASN A 182 -4.41 12.00 8.41
N GLY A 183 -3.85 12.78 7.48
CA GLY A 183 -2.42 13.10 7.44
C GLY A 183 -1.51 11.86 7.37
N ARG A 184 -1.98 10.76 6.77
CA ARG A 184 -1.30 9.44 6.72
C ARG A 184 -1.02 8.83 8.11
N ASN A 185 -1.76 9.22 9.15
CA ASN A 185 -1.56 8.70 10.52
C ASN A 185 -1.76 7.19 10.65
N MET A 186 -2.48 6.57 9.70
CA MET A 186 -2.63 5.12 9.64
C MET A 186 -1.69 4.52 8.60
N GLN A 187 -0.96 3.49 8.99
CA GLN A 187 -0.12 2.76 8.05
C GLN A 187 -0.97 2.03 6.99
N SER A 188 -0.64 2.23 5.71
CA SER A 188 -1.37 1.61 4.59
C SER A 188 -1.52 0.10 4.71
N TYR A 189 -0.47 -0.59 5.17
CA TYR A 189 -0.49 -2.03 5.43
C TYR A 189 -1.53 -2.44 6.47
N GLN A 190 -1.66 -1.67 7.57
CA GLN A 190 -2.65 -1.94 8.64
C GLN A 190 -4.08 -1.77 8.13
N ILE A 191 -4.34 -0.72 7.32
CA ILE A 191 -5.64 -0.51 6.67
C ILE A 191 -5.99 -1.73 5.79
N GLU A 192 -5.08 -2.11 4.90
CA GLU A 192 -5.28 -3.22 3.97
C GLU A 192 -5.55 -4.53 4.69
N LYS A 193 -4.70 -4.85 5.67
CA LYS A 193 -4.79 -6.09 6.45
C LYS A 193 -6.10 -6.15 7.23
N LYS A 194 -6.43 -5.07 7.95
CA LYS A 194 -7.66 -5.04 8.75
C LYS A 194 -8.91 -5.21 7.90
N ILE A 195 -9.01 -4.49 6.79
CA ILE A 195 -10.16 -4.61 5.88
C ILE A 195 -10.24 -6.04 5.32
N ALA A 196 -9.11 -6.61 4.84
CA ALA A 196 -9.10 -7.96 4.29
C ALA A 196 -9.51 -9.04 5.32
N GLU A 197 -9.08 -8.91 6.57
CA GLU A 197 -9.36 -9.88 7.63
C GLU A 197 -10.78 -9.74 8.19
N SER A 198 -11.35 -8.53 8.27
CA SER A 198 -12.63 -8.28 8.94
C SER A 198 -13.84 -8.17 8.01
N MET A 199 -13.63 -7.98 6.71
CA MET A 199 -14.72 -7.77 5.75
C MET A 199 -15.00 -8.97 4.84
N TYR A 200 -14.59 -10.18 5.22
CA TYR A 200 -14.81 -11.36 4.38
C TYR A 200 -16.29 -11.56 4.01
N TYR A 201 -17.20 -11.37 4.97
CA TYR A 201 -18.64 -11.53 4.76
C TYR A 201 -19.39 -10.23 4.47
N ALA A 202 -18.71 -9.13 4.13
CA ALA A 202 -19.33 -7.82 3.94
C ALA A 202 -20.45 -7.83 2.87
N ARG A 203 -20.32 -8.67 1.83
CA ARG A 203 -21.37 -8.79 0.78
C ARG A 203 -22.75 -9.19 1.28
N ILE A 204 -22.87 -9.70 2.52
CA ILE A 204 -24.16 -10.06 3.12
C ILE A 204 -24.95 -8.81 3.50
N SER A 205 -24.24 -7.75 3.93
CA SER A 205 -24.80 -6.47 4.38
C SER A 205 -24.48 -5.29 3.47
N CYS A 206 -23.51 -5.43 2.57
CA CYS A 206 -23.06 -4.38 1.67
C CYS A 206 -23.40 -4.74 0.22
N SER A 207 -24.04 -3.82 -0.50
CA SER A 207 -24.48 -4.02 -1.88
C SER A 207 -23.81 -3.07 -2.88
N ASN A 208 -23.23 -1.97 -2.43
CA ASN A 208 -22.69 -0.89 -3.26
C ASN A 208 -21.46 -0.24 -2.61
N TYR A 209 -20.80 0.67 -3.34
CA TYR A 209 -19.56 1.33 -2.87
C TYR A 209 -19.75 2.10 -1.56
N THR A 210 -20.90 2.73 -1.36
CA THR A 210 -21.21 3.49 -0.13
C THR A 210 -21.27 2.57 1.08
N ASP A 211 -21.95 1.43 0.95
CA ASP A 211 -22.06 0.43 2.02
C ASP A 211 -20.68 -0.11 2.40
N TYR A 212 -19.88 -0.50 1.38
CA TYR A 212 -18.53 -1.03 1.59
C TYR A 212 -17.58 0.01 2.23
N ALA A 213 -17.65 1.27 1.80
CA ALA A 213 -16.84 2.33 2.39
C ALA A 213 -17.20 2.59 3.86
N LYS A 214 -18.48 2.67 4.18
CA LYS A 214 -18.98 2.84 5.56
C LYS A 214 -18.58 1.65 6.44
N GLU A 215 -18.75 0.41 5.96
CA GLU A 215 -18.36 -0.78 6.70
C GLU A 215 -16.85 -0.82 6.95
N ALA A 216 -16.03 -0.45 5.96
CA ALA A 216 -14.58 -0.39 6.13
C ALA A 216 -14.17 0.60 7.23
N PHE A 217 -14.76 1.82 7.25
CA PHE A 217 -14.54 2.77 8.35
C PHE A 217 -14.95 2.20 9.69
N THR A 218 -16.07 1.50 9.78
CA THR A 218 -16.53 0.84 11.00
C THR A 218 -15.50 -0.18 11.50
N LYS A 219 -14.96 -1.03 10.59
CA LYS A 219 -13.95 -2.04 10.96
C LYS A 219 -12.61 -1.45 11.39
N ILE A 220 -12.15 -0.37 10.76
CA ILE A 220 -10.90 0.28 11.17
C ILE A 220 -11.07 1.08 12.46
N ARG A 221 -12.25 1.69 12.72
CA ARG A 221 -12.55 2.37 13.98
C ARG A 221 -12.44 1.44 15.19
N ASP A 222 -12.85 0.20 15.06
CA ASP A 222 -12.79 -0.81 16.14
C ASP A 222 -11.35 -1.05 16.66
N ILE A 223 -10.33 -0.64 15.90
CA ILE A 223 -8.93 -0.77 16.34
C ILE A 223 -8.29 0.59 16.61
N LEU A 224 -8.60 1.57 15.77
CA LEU A 224 -7.96 2.87 15.71
C LEU A 224 -9.05 3.89 16.04
N ASN A 225 -9.15 4.24 17.29
CA ASN A 225 -10.18 5.19 17.76
C ASN A 225 -9.74 6.64 17.44
N TYR A 226 -9.81 7.01 16.16
CA TYR A 226 -9.60 8.38 15.71
C TYR A 226 -10.95 9.08 15.51
N ASP A 227 -11.06 10.31 16.00
CA ASP A 227 -12.27 11.13 15.87
C ASP A 227 -12.64 11.34 14.38
N GLU A 228 -11.65 11.47 13.51
CA GLU A 228 -11.82 11.64 12.06
C GLU A 228 -12.56 10.45 11.40
N ILE A 229 -12.36 9.22 11.90
CA ILE A 229 -13.10 8.04 11.40
C ILE A 229 -14.58 8.14 11.79
N THR A 230 -14.85 8.59 13.00
CA THR A 230 -16.23 8.77 13.48
C THR A 230 -16.93 9.88 12.71
N GLU A 231 -16.25 10.98 12.43
CA GLU A 231 -16.75 12.08 11.60
C GLU A 231 -17.05 11.59 10.17
N ALA A 232 -16.13 10.86 9.54
CA ALA A 232 -16.35 10.28 8.21
C ALA A 232 -17.60 9.37 8.17
N ILE A 233 -17.80 8.52 9.18
CA ILE A 233 -18.98 7.64 9.27
C ILE A 233 -20.26 8.49 9.41
N ASN A 234 -20.24 9.53 10.23
CA ASN A 234 -21.41 10.40 10.43
C ASN A 234 -21.76 11.15 9.14
N THR A 235 -20.77 11.70 8.44
CA THR A 235 -20.98 12.39 7.17
C THR A 235 -21.52 11.45 6.09
N ILE A 236 -21.00 10.21 6.00
CA ILE A 236 -21.55 9.20 5.08
C ILE A 236 -23.02 8.87 5.42
N ASN A 237 -23.35 8.73 6.71
CA ASN A 237 -24.74 8.47 7.12
C ASN A 237 -25.67 9.64 6.74
N GLN A 238 -25.23 10.89 6.91
CA GLN A 238 -25.98 12.07 6.53
C GLN A 238 -26.19 12.10 5.00
N ALA A 239 -25.13 11.87 4.22
CA ALA A 239 -25.22 11.81 2.77
C ALA A 239 -26.21 10.73 2.28
N ILE A 240 -26.24 9.55 2.94
CA ILE A 240 -27.23 8.51 2.64
C ILE A 240 -28.65 8.99 2.95
N GLN A 241 -28.86 9.66 4.08
CA GLN A 241 -30.17 10.19 4.48
C GLN A 241 -30.65 11.25 3.48
N ASP A 242 -29.78 12.22 3.14
CA ASP A 242 -30.12 13.29 2.21
C ASP A 242 -30.41 12.76 0.79
N GLU A 243 -29.70 11.74 0.33
CA GLU A 243 -30.01 11.10 -0.94
C GLU A 243 -31.40 10.42 -0.92
N ASN A 244 -31.76 9.76 0.19
CA ASN A 244 -33.08 9.14 0.37
C ASN A 244 -34.20 10.18 0.45
N ASP A 245 -33.93 11.35 1.02
CA ASP A 245 -34.86 12.48 1.10
C ASP A 245 -34.96 13.29 -0.22
N GLY A 246 -34.23 12.84 -1.25
CA GLY A 246 -34.22 13.48 -2.58
C GLY A 246 -33.26 14.68 -2.71
N LEU A 247 -32.50 15.00 -1.66
CA LEU A 247 -31.54 16.12 -1.59
C LEU A 247 -30.19 15.74 -2.24
N ARG A 248 -30.21 15.27 -3.48
CA ARG A 248 -29.04 14.66 -4.16
C ARG A 248 -27.83 15.60 -4.27
N ALA A 249 -28.03 16.91 -4.37
CA ALA A 249 -26.92 17.86 -4.46
C ALA A 249 -26.19 17.99 -3.12
N THR A 250 -26.94 18.02 -2.02
CA THR A 250 -26.41 18.05 -0.64
C THR A 250 -25.68 16.74 -0.35
N ALA A 251 -26.31 15.60 -0.61
CA ALA A 251 -25.72 14.28 -0.43
C ALA A 251 -24.38 14.13 -1.19
N LEU A 252 -24.32 14.63 -2.42
CA LEU A 252 -23.09 14.61 -3.21
C LEU A 252 -22.01 15.52 -2.60
N SER A 253 -22.37 16.69 -2.11
CA SER A 253 -21.42 17.58 -1.42
C SER A 253 -20.82 16.93 -0.18
N GLU A 254 -21.66 16.31 0.64
CA GLU A 254 -21.24 15.62 1.87
C GLU A 254 -20.32 14.44 1.59
N ILE A 255 -20.65 13.57 0.62
CA ILE A 255 -19.77 12.44 0.29
C ILE A 255 -18.42 12.92 -0.27
N GLN A 256 -18.38 14.07 -0.95
CA GLN A 256 -17.14 14.70 -1.44
C GLN A 256 -16.31 15.31 -0.31
N GLU A 257 -16.92 15.68 0.83
CA GLU A 257 -16.19 16.06 2.04
C GLU A 257 -15.40 14.88 2.65
N VAL A 258 -15.89 13.64 2.50
CA VAL A 258 -15.18 12.45 2.95
C VAL A 258 -14.22 11.94 1.88
N PHE A 259 -14.64 11.94 0.62
CA PHE A 259 -13.89 11.35 -0.50
C PHE A 259 -13.68 12.40 -1.60
N LYS A 260 -12.66 13.23 -1.42
CA LYS A 260 -12.30 14.26 -2.39
C LYS A 260 -11.80 13.67 -3.71
N ASP A 261 -12.25 14.22 -4.84
CA ASP A 261 -11.78 13.84 -6.19
C ASP A 261 -10.27 14.11 -6.36
N ILE A 262 -9.70 13.58 -7.45
CA ILE A 262 -8.26 13.63 -7.77
C ILE A 262 -8.01 14.68 -8.85
#